data_616c8efde0afcb429ec2ac544cb4b621
#
_entry.id   616c8efde0afcb429ec2ac544cb4b621
#
_cell.length_a   1.000
_cell.length_b   1.000
_cell.length_c   1.000
_cell.angle_alpha   90.00
_cell.angle_beta   90.00
_cell.angle_gamma   90.00
#
_symmetry.space_group_name_H-M   'P 1'
#
loop_
_entity.id
_entity.type
_entity.pdbx_description
1 polymer ?
#
loop_
_entity_poly.entity_id
_entity_poly.type
_entity_poly.pdbx_seq_one_letter_code
_entity_poly.pdbx_strand_id
1 'polypeptide(L)'
;MTVRRLRTFVIAAAVVIAGIAAAAFPMRNLLSGRTGGPMQVVNAAPNVVARGKYLADAADCAACHTAPGGAPLAGGLPMPSGFGTIYATNITPDPDDGIGRWSADDFWRALHDGVRRDGQQLYPAMPYTSYRGMTRADADAIYAYLMQMRPMKVANLRTELNFPFNIRLGMIGWNLLFLHDSLPAVSAGSSPAWQRGRYLANVLGHCGECHTPRGIVGEMELSRSFTGFALGRVAAPDITPTGLAARGWTAAALVAFLGRGLARQGSAFSDMHAVIMLSTRNLTAADLDAVATYLLGDSPRPWQRPIRRTSPWTQTPRGGSTTWRCALAATASKATACPTRWSRCATTAPCASPTRAT
;
A
#
# COMPACT_ATOMS: atom_id res chain seq x y z
N MET A 1 -12.37 40.91 -23.13
CA MET A 1 -13.58 40.69 -22.29
C MET A 1 -14.01 42.03 -21.73
N THR A 2 -15.28 42.44 -21.89
CA THR A 2 -15.77 43.71 -21.33
C THR A 2 -15.91 43.57 -19.81
N VAL A 3 -15.64 44.64 -19.06
CA VAL A 3 -15.74 44.70 -17.57
C VAL A 3 -17.09 44.16 -17.07
N ARG A 4 -18.16 44.32 -17.85
CA ARG A 4 -19.50 43.79 -17.56
C ARG A 4 -19.54 42.24 -17.58
N ARG A 5 -18.88 41.58 -18.51
CA ARG A 5 -18.80 40.10 -18.57
C ARG A 5 -17.95 39.52 -17.44
N LEU A 6 -16.89 40.22 -17.06
CA LEU A 6 -16.07 39.81 -15.92
C LEU A 6 -16.86 39.89 -14.60
N ARG A 7 -17.61 40.97 -14.37
CA ARG A 7 -18.49 41.11 -13.19
C ARG A 7 -19.56 40.02 -13.13
N THR A 8 -20.20 39.72 -14.27
CA THR A 8 -21.20 38.62 -14.31
C THR A 8 -20.57 37.25 -13.98
N PHE A 9 -19.36 36.99 -14.48
CA PHE A 9 -18.66 35.77 -14.21
C PHE A 9 -18.26 35.65 -12.72
N VAL A 10 -17.78 36.74 -12.11
CA VAL A 10 -17.41 36.77 -10.69
C VAL A 10 -18.64 36.60 -9.80
N ILE A 11 -19.76 37.21 -10.13
CA ILE A 11 -21.02 37.05 -9.38
C ILE A 11 -21.55 35.62 -9.52
N ALA A 12 -21.55 35.04 -10.72
CA ALA A 12 -21.96 33.65 -10.93
C ALA A 12 -21.09 32.68 -10.17
N ALA A 13 -19.77 32.85 -10.19
CA ALA A 13 -18.83 32.03 -9.42
C ALA A 13 -19.06 32.18 -7.91
N ALA A 14 -19.29 33.40 -7.41
CA ALA A 14 -19.59 33.66 -6.00
C ALA A 14 -20.91 33.00 -5.55
N VAL A 15 -21.95 33.05 -6.39
CA VAL A 15 -23.24 32.36 -6.12
C VAL A 15 -23.08 30.83 -6.09
N VAL A 16 -22.32 30.27 -7.03
CA VAL A 16 -22.04 28.85 -7.05
C VAL A 16 -21.24 28.42 -5.80
N ILE A 17 -20.22 29.18 -5.41
CA ILE A 17 -19.43 28.92 -4.20
C ILE A 17 -20.29 29.05 -2.95
N ALA A 18 -21.15 30.09 -2.87
CA ALA A 18 -22.08 30.25 -1.76
C ALA A 18 -23.13 29.12 -1.70
N GLY A 19 -23.63 28.66 -2.84
CA GLY A 19 -24.55 27.52 -2.94
C GLY A 19 -23.88 26.22 -2.47
N ILE A 20 -22.64 25.96 -2.89
CA ILE A 20 -21.84 24.82 -2.44
C ILE A 20 -21.56 24.92 -0.94
N ALA A 21 -21.22 26.10 -0.42
CA ALA A 21 -20.99 26.32 1.01
C ALA A 21 -22.28 26.15 1.84
N ALA A 22 -23.41 26.63 1.33
CA ALA A 22 -24.72 26.49 1.98
C ALA A 22 -25.22 25.02 1.98
N ALA A 23 -24.92 24.26 0.94
CA ALA A 23 -25.21 22.82 0.89
C ALA A 23 -24.21 21.99 1.75
N ALA A 24 -22.96 22.42 1.83
CA ALA A 24 -21.93 21.77 2.66
C ALA A 24 -22.14 21.99 4.16
N PHE A 25 -22.80 23.08 4.56
CA PHE A 25 -23.02 23.41 5.97
C PHE A 25 -23.96 22.43 6.70
N PRO A 26 -25.16 22.07 6.20
CA PRO A 26 -25.96 21.00 6.81
C PRO A 26 -25.32 19.62 6.63
N MET A 27 -24.62 19.37 5.53
CA MET A 27 -23.89 18.12 5.32
C MET A 27 -22.71 17.99 6.30
N ARG A 28 -22.03 19.08 6.62
CA ARG A 28 -21.01 19.12 7.68
C ARG A 28 -21.58 18.76 9.05
N ASN A 29 -22.80 19.20 9.39
CA ASN A 29 -23.47 18.88 10.65
C ASN A 29 -23.99 17.42 10.69
N LEU A 30 -24.37 16.87 9.55
CA LEU A 30 -24.70 15.45 9.39
C LEU A 30 -23.44 14.56 9.43
N LEU A 31 -22.30 15.11 8.96
CA LEU A 31 -20.99 14.47 8.95
C LEU A 31 -20.14 14.86 10.17
N SER A 32 -20.61 15.82 11.02
CA SER A 32 -19.89 16.20 12.24
C SER A 32 -19.86 15.02 13.17
N GLY A 33 -18.71 14.40 13.19
CA GLY A 33 -18.43 13.26 14.02
C GLY A 33 -18.51 13.61 15.50
N ARG A 34 -18.69 12.60 16.29
CA ARG A 34 -18.76 12.70 17.74
C ARG A 34 -17.36 12.96 18.31
N THR A 35 -17.07 14.18 18.72
CA THR A 35 -15.92 14.45 19.58
C THR A 35 -16.31 14.20 21.03
N GLY A 36 -15.48 13.50 21.80
CA GLY A 36 -15.79 13.12 23.20
C GLY A 36 -16.69 11.86 23.27
N GLY A 37 -17.21 11.57 24.45
CA GLY A 37 -18.02 10.38 24.75
C GLY A 37 -17.24 9.33 25.57
N PRO A 38 -17.94 8.33 26.10
CA PRO A 38 -17.33 7.32 26.96
C PRO A 38 -16.35 6.45 26.19
N MET A 39 -15.38 5.90 26.90
CA MET A 39 -14.56 4.81 26.42
C MET A 39 -15.45 3.60 26.12
N GLN A 40 -15.19 2.93 24.98
CA GLN A 40 -15.94 1.75 24.60
C GLN A 40 -15.39 0.52 25.32
N VAL A 41 -16.29 -0.27 25.87
CA VAL A 41 -15.97 -1.57 26.46
C VAL A 41 -16.56 -2.64 25.53
N VAL A 42 -15.68 -3.45 24.96
CA VAL A 42 -16.07 -4.51 24.01
C VAL A 42 -15.85 -5.86 24.67
N ASN A 43 -16.95 -6.55 24.97
CA ASN A 43 -16.94 -7.92 25.46
C ASN A 43 -17.14 -8.85 24.27
N ALA A 44 -16.06 -9.34 23.68
CA ALA A 44 -16.12 -10.29 22.58
C ALA A 44 -15.65 -11.68 23.02
N ALA A 45 -16.24 -12.71 22.42
CA ALA A 45 -15.81 -14.08 22.66
C ALA A 45 -14.35 -14.29 22.19
N PRO A 46 -13.55 -15.12 22.87
CA PRO A 46 -12.13 -15.31 22.54
C PRO A 46 -11.86 -15.72 21.09
N ASN A 47 -12.76 -16.52 20.49
CA ASN A 47 -12.66 -16.91 19.07
C ASN A 47 -12.87 -15.72 18.10
N VAL A 48 -13.73 -14.77 18.46
CA VAL A 48 -13.92 -13.52 17.69
C VAL A 48 -12.68 -12.66 17.75
N VAL A 49 -12.08 -12.52 18.92
CA VAL A 49 -10.83 -11.77 19.12
C VAL A 49 -9.67 -12.42 18.36
N ALA A 50 -9.54 -13.74 18.43
CA ALA A 50 -8.51 -14.49 17.68
C ALA A 50 -8.69 -14.34 16.15
N ARG A 51 -9.95 -14.42 15.67
CA ARG A 51 -10.28 -14.12 14.28
C ARG A 51 -9.91 -12.68 13.92
N GLY A 52 -10.25 -11.71 14.76
CA GLY A 52 -9.93 -10.31 14.57
C GLY A 52 -8.43 -10.04 14.46
N LYS A 53 -7.62 -10.70 15.30
CA LYS A 53 -6.15 -10.65 15.18
C LYS A 53 -5.69 -11.16 13.82
N TYR A 54 -6.15 -12.34 13.41
CA TYR A 54 -5.81 -12.92 12.13
C TYR A 54 -6.18 -12.01 10.94
N LEU A 55 -7.37 -11.41 10.99
CA LEU A 55 -7.82 -10.47 9.96
C LEU A 55 -7.05 -9.15 9.98
N ALA A 56 -6.65 -8.65 11.15
CA ALA A 56 -5.80 -7.47 11.27
C ALA A 56 -4.39 -7.71 10.71
N ASP A 57 -3.84 -8.91 10.92
CA ASP A 57 -2.59 -9.34 10.27
C ASP A 57 -2.79 -9.42 8.75
N ALA A 58 -3.86 -10.06 8.27
CA ALA A 58 -4.18 -10.16 6.84
C ALA A 58 -4.43 -8.81 6.18
N ALA A 59 -4.97 -7.85 6.94
CA ALA A 59 -5.22 -6.47 6.50
C ALA A 59 -4.01 -5.55 6.69
N ASP A 60 -2.86 -6.08 7.04
CA ASP A 60 -1.58 -5.38 7.15
C ASP A 60 -1.60 -4.13 8.04
N CYS A 61 -2.48 -4.10 9.05
CA CYS A 61 -2.66 -2.93 9.92
C CYS A 61 -1.34 -2.49 10.57
N ALA A 62 -0.52 -3.46 11.00
CA ALA A 62 0.73 -3.19 11.73
C ALA A 62 1.80 -2.54 10.85
N ALA A 63 1.82 -2.80 9.54
CA ALA A 63 2.84 -2.23 8.65
C ALA A 63 2.78 -0.71 8.55
N CYS A 64 1.57 -0.15 8.62
CA CYS A 64 1.38 1.30 8.62
C CYS A 64 1.27 1.87 10.05
N HIS A 65 0.54 1.19 10.94
CA HIS A 65 0.22 1.73 12.26
C HIS A 65 1.27 1.44 13.34
N THR A 66 2.48 0.98 12.96
CA THR A 66 3.60 0.79 13.89
C THR A 66 4.84 1.48 13.33
N ALA A 67 5.28 2.55 13.98
CA ALA A 67 6.53 3.21 13.60
C ALA A 67 7.74 2.33 13.94
N PRO A 68 8.88 2.42 13.21
CA PRO A 68 10.10 1.71 13.56
C PRO A 68 10.53 2.00 14.99
N GLY A 69 10.68 0.95 15.81
CA GLY A 69 10.99 1.08 17.23
C GLY A 69 9.85 1.62 18.10
N GLY A 70 8.69 1.88 17.51
CA GLY A 70 7.49 2.34 18.24
C GLY A 70 6.69 1.20 18.84
N ALA A 71 5.67 1.57 19.65
CA ALA A 71 4.74 0.59 20.19
C ALA A 71 3.82 0.04 19.10
N PRO A 72 3.47 -1.26 19.15
CA PRO A 72 2.59 -1.87 18.14
C PRO A 72 1.26 -1.11 18.02
N LEU A 73 0.87 -0.80 16.80
CA LEU A 73 -0.37 -0.13 16.41
C LEU A 73 -0.58 1.27 17.03
N ALA A 74 0.48 1.87 17.61
CA ALA A 74 0.43 3.21 18.18
C ALA A 74 0.66 4.33 17.16
N GLY A 75 0.75 4.02 15.88
CA GLY A 75 0.91 4.99 14.80
C GLY A 75 2.32 5.55 14.65
N GLY A 76 2.41 6.73 14.06
CA GLY A 76 3.65 7.50 13.91
C GLY A 76 4.50 7.19 12.69
N LEU A 77 4.14 6.18 11.86
CA LEU A 77 4.88 5.89 10.62
C LEU A 77 4.66 7.03 9.61
N PRO A 78 5.74 7.67 9.10
CA PRO A 78 5.63 8.61 8.00
C PRO A 78 5.43 7.88 6.66
N MET A 79 4.47 8.33 5.88
CA MET A 79 4.19 7.87 4.52
C MET A 79 4.40 9.04 3.55
N PRO A 80 5.62 9.25 3.07
CA PRO A 80 5.93 10.32 2.12
C PRO A 80 5.30 10.03 0.75
N SER A 81 4.82 11.08 0.09
CA SER A 81 4.24 11.02 -1.25
C SER A 81 4.59 12.27 -2.05
N GLY A 82 4.25 12.32 -3.33
CA GLY A 82 4.35 13.53 -4.15
C GLY A 82 3.49 14.68 -3.66
N PHE A 83 2.53 14.42 -2.78
CA PHE A 83 1.61 15.41 -2.20
C PHE A 83 2.06 15.92 -0.83
N GLY A 84 3.08 15.34 -0.22
CA GLY A 84 3.58 15.60 1.12
C GLY A 84 3.61 14.34 1.98
N THR A 85 3.67 14.48 3.30
CA THR A 85 3.77 13.34 4.23
C THR A 85 2.48 13.15 5.04
N ILE A 86 1.96 11.94 5.03
CA ILE A 86 0.87 11.50 5.90
C ILE A 86 1.48 10.63 7.00
N TYR A 87 1.01 10.81 8.23
CA TYR A 87 1.44 9.96 9.34
C TYR A 87 0.30 9.01 9.73
N ALA A 88 0.64 7.73 9.89
CA ALA A 88 -0.31 6.74 10.39
C ALA A 88 -0.72 7.08 11.82
N THR A 89 -1.99 6.90 12.13
CA THR A 89 -2.55 7.24 13.43
C THR A 89 -2.45 6.07 14.42
N ASN A 90 -2.53 6.39 15.71
CA ASN A 90 -2.71 5.43 16.77
C ASN A 90 -4.08 4.75 16.65
N ILE A 91 -4.11 3.42 16.55
CA ILE A 91 -5.33 2.60 16.49
C ILE A 91 -5.46 1.66 17.68
N THR A 92 -4.67 1.89 18.75
CA THR A 92 -4.87 1.21 20.04
C THR A 92 -6.12 1.76 20.75
N PRO A 93 -6.65 1.07 21.76
CA PRO A 93 -7.84 1.53 22.48
C PRO A 93 -7.55 2.67 23.48
N ASP A 94 -6.54 3.50 23.19
CA ASP A 94 -6.35 4.73 23.95
C ASP A 94 -7.52 5.69 23.70
N PRO A 95 -8.13 6.27 24.75
CA PRO A 95 -9.32 7.09 24.59
C PRO A 95 -9.06 8.46 23.96
N ASP A 96 -7.84 8.99 24.08
CA ASP A 96 -7.52 10.35 23.68
C ASP A 96 -6.74 10.37 22.35
N ASP A 97 -5.74 9.51 22.23
CA ASP A 97 -4.85 9.45 21.06
C ASP A 97 -5.22 8.33 20.09
N GLY A 98 -5.96 7.31 20.52
CA GLY A 98 -6.33 6.13 19.72
C GLY A 98 -7.82 6.06 19.35
N ILE A 99 -8.31 4.83 19.27
CA ILE A 99 -9.71 4.54 18.88
C ILE A 99 -10.58 4.13 20.10
N GLY A 100 -10.12 4.32 21.33
CA GLY A 100 -10.80 3.86 22.54
C GLY A 100 -12.21 4.40 22.76
N ARG A 101 -12.55 5.53 22.14
CA ARG A 101 -13.90 6.12 22.16
C ARG A 101 -14.72 5.83 20.89
N TRP A 102 -14.14 5.11 19.91
CA TRP A 102 -14.84 4.79 18.67
C TRP A 102 -15.83 3.65 18.90
N SER A 103 -17.00 3.76 18.31
CA SER A 103 -17.93 2.62 18.18
C SER A 103 -17.51 1.70 17.05
N ALA A 104 -18.07 0.49 17.01
CA ALA A 104 -17.89 -0.41 15.85
C ALA A 104 -18.36 0.25 14.53
N ASP A 105 -19.40 1.10 14.58
CA ASP A 105 -19.87 1.85 13.42
C ASP A 105 -18.89 2.95 13.00
N ASP A 106 -18.23 3.64 13.95
CA ASP A 106 -17.19 4.61 13.62
C ASP A 106 -16.00 3.93 12.95
N PHE A 107 -15.59 2.77 13.47
CA PHE A 107 -14.51 1.96 12.88
C PHE A 107 -14.88 1.46 11.49
N TRP A 108 -16.10 0.93 11.33
CA TRP A 108 -16.62 0.50 10.03
C TRP A 108 -16.60 1.64 9.00
N ARG A 109 -17.14 2.82 9.36
CA ARG A 109 -17.14 3.97 8.45
C ARG A 109 -15.74 4.41 8.04
N ALA A 110 -14.77 4.30 8.94
CA ALA A 110 -13.39 4.63 8.62
C ALA A 110 -12.81 3.68 7.57
N LEU A 111 -13.08 2.37 7.70
CA LEU A 111 -12.63 1.35 6.75
C LEU A 111 -13.40 1.37 5.43
N HIS A 112 -14.72 1.60 5.49
CA HIS A 112 -15.60 1.47 4.33
C HIS A 112 -15.76 2.78 3.55
N ASP A 113 -15.92 3.90 4.24
CA ASP A 113 -16.25 5.19 3.64
C ASP A 113 -15.11 6.21 3.73
N GLY A 114 -14.01 5.86 4.41
CA GLY A 114 -12.90 6.79 4.65
C GLY A 114 -13.30 7.97 5.55
N VAL A 115 -14.24 7.78 6.48
CA VAL A 115 -14.76 8.83 7.36
C VAL A 115 -14.43 8.52 8.81
N ARG A 116 -13.66 9.39 9.44
CA ARG A 116 -13.32 9.30 10.86
C ARG A 116 -14.52 9.54 11.75
N ARG A 117 -14.38 9.17 13.05
CA ARG A 117 -15.39 9.44 14.07
C ARG A 117 -15.77 10.92 14.20
N ASP A 118 -14.81 11.83 14.00
CA ASP A 118 -15.01 13.27 14.02
C ASP A 118 -15.58 13.83 12.70
N GLY A 119 -15.99 12.97 11.76
CA GLY A 119 -16.54 13.33 10.46
C GLY A 119 -15.51 13.79 9.42
N GLN A 120 -14.23 13.86 9.79
CA GLN A 120 -13.20 14.22 8.82
C GLN A 120 -12.96 13.09 7.83
N GLN A 121 -12.73 13.46 6.57
CA GLN A 121 -12.34 12.52 5.53
C GLN A 121 -10.91 12.02 5.76
N LEU A 122 -10.68 10.73 5.59
CA LEU A 122 -9.34 10.16 5.50
C LEU A 122 -8.73 10.47 4.13
N TYR A 123 -7.41 10.42 4.06
CA TYR A 123 -6.70 10.36 2.78
C TYR A 123 -6.55 8.89 2.36
N PRO A 124 -6.53 8.60 1.04
CA PRO A 124 -6.45 7.21 0.52
C PRO A 124 -5.08 6.55 0.73
N ALA A 125 -4.18 7.16 1.50
CA ALA A 125 -3.04 6.47 2.10
C ALA A 125 -3.49 5.43 3.15
N MET A 126 -4.64 5.65 3.80
CA MET A 126 -5.43 4.59 4.44
C MET A 126 -6.22 3.90 3.34
N PRO A 127 -6.00 2.60 3.05
CA PRO A 127 -6.55 1.94 1.85
C PRO A 127 -8.05 1.61 1.97
N TYR A 128 -8.87 2.60 2.40
CA TYR A 128 -10.33 2.42 2.51
C TYR A 128 -10.99 2.14 1.15
N THR A 129 -10.35 2.55 0.05
CA THR A 129 -10.78 2.19 -1.30
C THR A 129 -10.79 0.68 -1.54
N SER A 130 -9.87 -0.03 -0.93
CA SER A 130 -9.79 -1.50 -0.94
C SER A 130 -10.63 -2.09 0.19
N TYR A 131 -10.53 -1.56 1.42
CA TYR A 131 -11.27 -2.05 2.57
C TYR A 131 -12.79 -1.88 2.46
N ARG A 132 -13.29 -1.04 1.55
CA ARG A 132 -14.69 -0.94 1.20
C ARG A 132 -15.32 -2.30 0.84
N GLY A 133 -14.55 -3.23 0.27
CA GLY A 133 -14.96 -4.61 0.02
C GLY A 133 -14.98 -5.52 1.24
N MET A 134 -14.57 -5.06 2.42
CA MET A 134 -14.54 -5.86 3.65
C MET A 134 -15.96 -6.16 4.14
N THR A 135 -16.18 -7.36 4.68
CA THR A 135 -17.47 -7.65 5.31
C THR A 135 -17.58 -6.94 6.66
N ARG A 136 -18.81 -6.56 7.03
CA ARG A 136 -19.05 -5.95 8.34
C ARG A 136 -18.59 -6.87 9.49
N ALA A 137 -18.83 -8.17 9.38
CA ALA A 137 -18.43 -9.16 10.39
C ALA A 137 -16.89 -9.22 10.57
N ASP A 138 -16.12 -9.05 9.48
CA ASP A 138 -14.67 -9.02 9.55
C ASP A 138 -14.15 -7.72 10.18
N ALA A 139 -14.75 -6.58 9.83
CA ALA A 139 -14.43 -5.31 10.45
C ALA A 139 -14.75 -5.31 11.97
N ASP A 140 -15.90 -5.85 12.36
CA ASP A 140 -16.29 -5.97 13.76
C ASP A 140 -15.35 -6.90 14.55
N ALA A 141 -14.86 -7.98 13.92
CA ALA A 141 -13.86 -8.87 14.54
C ALA A 141 -12.50 -8.16 14.72
N ILE A 142 -12.03 -7.41 13.71
CA ILE A 142 -10.80 -6.60 13.82
C ILE A 142 -10.97 -5.55 14.93
N TYR A 143 -12.09 -4.85 14.96
CA TYR A 143 -12.38 -3.88 16.01
C TYR A 143 -12.37 -4.53 17.40
N ALA A 144 -13.01 -5.68 17.55
CA ALA A 144 -13.02 -6.41 18.82
C ALA A 144 -11.59 -6.78 19.28
N TYR A 145 -10.72 -7.19 18.38
CA TYR A 145 -9.31 -7.45 18.67
C TYR A 145 -8.57 -6.17 19.11
N LEU A 146 -8.70 -5.08 18.35
CA LEU A 146 -8.02 -3.82 18.66
C LEU A 146 -8.45 -3.28 20.03
N MET A 147 -9.71 -3.41 20.37
CA MET A 147 -10.26 -2.96 21.68
C MET A 147 -9.81 -3.81 22.87
N GLN A 148 -9.24 -5.01 22.65
CA GLN A 148 -8.62 -5.84 23.70
C GLN A 148 -7.12 -5.58 23.86
N MET A 149 -6.53 -4.76 23.00
CA MET A 149 -5.12 -4.43 23.11
C MET A 149 -4.83 -3.50 24.29
N ARG A 150 -3.57 -3.43 24.68
CA ARG A 150 -3.12 -2.45 25.68
C ARG A 150 -3.23 -1.04 25.07
N PRO A 151 -3.92 -0.09 25.75
CA PRO A 151 -3.92 1.31 25.33
C PRO A 151 -2.50 1.87 25.34
N MET A 152 -2.14 2.59 24.29
CA MET A 152 -0.83 3.24 24.17
C MET A 152 -1.04 4.74 24.02
N LYS A 153 -0.63 5.52 25.00
CA LYS A 153 -0.71 6.98 24.98
C LYS A 153 0.41 7.56 24.11
N VAL A 154 0.18 7.52 22.78
CA VAL A 154 1.08 8.06 21.77
C VAL A 154 0.28 9.04 20.91
N ALA A 155 0.64 10.31 20.99
CA ALA A 155 -0.03 11.38 20.27
C ALA A 155 0.13 11.23 18.76
N ASN A 156 -0.95 11.50 18.03
CA ASN A 156 -0.94 11.45 16.58
C ASN A 156 -0.15 12.61 15.98
N LEU A 157 0.76 12.33 15.05
CA LEU A 157 1.48 13.34 14.31
C LEU A 157 0.56 14.02 13.28
N ARG A 158 0.80 15.30 13.06
CA ARG A 158 0.02 16.09 12.12
C ARG A 158 0.46 15.77 10.69
N THR A 159 -0.51 15.48 9.82
CA THR A 159 -0.30 15.32 8.37
C THR A 159 0.22 16.61 7.74
N GLU A 160 1.27 16.51 6.94
CA GLU A 160 1.99 17.60 6.29
C GLU A 160 1.84 17.50 4.77
N LEU A 161 0.71 17.96 4.23
CA LEU A 161 0.45 17.98 2.80
C LEU A 161 0.60 19.38 2.22
N ASN A 162 1.09 19.45 0.99
CA ASN A 162 1.21 20.67 0.22
C ASN A 162 -0.17 21.17 -0.22
N PHE A 163 -0.32 22.50 -0.36
CA PHE A 163 -1.49 23.08 -0.97
C PHE A 163 -1.61 22.63 -2.47
N PRO A 164 -2.81 22.27 -2.96
CA PRO A 164 -4.11 22.30 -2.30
C PRO A 164 -4.51 21.00 -1.58
N PHE A 165 -3.66 19.99 -1.52
CA PHE A 165 -3.95 18.65 -0.99
C PHE A 165 -4.17 18.63 0.53
N ASN A 166 -3.76 19.68 1.23
CA ASN A 166 -4.03 19.89 2.66
C ASN A 166 -5.50 20.31 2.95
N ILE A 167 -6.29 20.60 1.91
CA ILE A 167 -7.72 20.93 2.06
C ILE A 167 -8.54 19.63 2.08
N ARG A 168 -8.82 19.10 3.28
CA ARG A 168 -9.55 17.82 3.44
C ARG A 168 -10.93 17.78 2.80
N LEU A 169 -11.60 18.93 2.66
CA LEU A 169 -12.89 19.00 1.96
C LEU A 169 -12.79 18.52 0.50
N GLY A 170 -11.63 18.66 -0.13
CA GLY A 170 -11.37 18.12 -1.46
C GLY A 170 -11.56 16.60 -1.54
N MET A 171 -11.37 15.89 -0.42
CA MET A 171 -11.59 14.44 -0.38
C MET A 171 -13.05 14.02 -0.54
N ILE A 172 -14.02 14.90 -0.27
CA ILE A 172 -15.44 14.62 -0.56
C ILE A 172 -15.63 14.50 -2.08
N GLY A 173 -15.09 15.45 -2.85
CA GLY A 173 -15.14 15.40 -4.31
C GLY A 173 -14.33 14.20 -4.87
N TRP A 174 -13.15 13.92 -4.30
CA TRP A 174 -12.34 12.79 -4.68
C TRP A 174 -13.10 11.46 -4.43
N ASN A 175 -13.70 11.29 -3.26
CA ASN A 175 -14.50 10.11 -2.94
C ASN A 175 -15.72 9.97 -3.86
N LEU A 176 -16.40 11.07 -4.18
CA LEU A 176 -17.53 11.04 -5.12
C LEU A 176 -17.13 10.51 -6.50
N LEU A 177 -15.91 10.78 -6.94
CA LEU A 177 -15.40 10.37 -8.26
C LEU A 177 -14.76 8.99 -8.25
N PHE A 178 -14.07 8.61 -7.17
CA PHE A 178 -13.17 7.46 -7.16
C PHE A 178 -13.47 6.42 -6.08
N LEU A 179 -14.29 6.74 -5.07
CA LEU A 179 -14.70 5.75 -4.07
C LEU A 179 -15.91 4.95 -4.58
N HIS A 180 -15.63 3.82 -5.17
CA HIS A 180 -16.61 2.86 -5.66
C HIS A 180 -16.16 1.45 -5.33
N ASP A 181 -17.05 0.48 -5.52
CA ASP A 181 -16.73 -0.92 -5.26
C ASP A 181 -15.70 -1.40 -6.28
N SER A 182 -14.45 -1.57 -5.82
CA SER A 182 -13.31 -1.97 -6.63
C SER A 182 -13.10 -3.49 -6.68
N LEU A 183 -13.88 -4.26 -5.89
CA LEU A 183 -13.72 -5.70 -5.84
C LEU A 183 -14.19 -6.34 -7.15
N PRO A 184 -13.29 -7.03 -7.90
CA PRO A 184 -13.65 -7.63 -9.17
C PRO A 184 -14.86 -8.58 -9.05
N ALA A 185 -15.73 -8.61 -10.06
CA ALA A 185 -16.86 -9.52 -10.08
C ALA A 185 -16.41 -10.99 -9.99
N VAL A 186 -17.24 -11.83 -9.36
CA VAL A 186 -17.03 -13.27 -9.35
C VAL A 186 -17.51 -13.84 -10.69
N SER A 187 -16.59 -14.44 -11.43
CA SER A 187 -16.97 -15.15 -12.67
C SER A 187 -17.68 -16.44 -12.35
N ALA A 188 -18.63 -16.82 -13.21
CA ALA A 188 -19.29 -18.12 -13.08
C ALA A 188 -18.26 -19.25 -13.14
N GLY A 189 -18.36 -20.21 -12.20
CA GLY A 189 -17.42 -21.33 -12.10
C GLY A 189 -16.14 -21.08 -11.33
N SER A 190 -15.94 -19.86 -10.78
CA SER A 190 -14.77 -19.59 -9.93
C SER A 190 -14.78 -20.48 -8.68
N SER A 191 -13.64 -21.10 -8.37
CA SER A 191 -13.50 -21.97 -7.20
C SER A 191 -13.63 -21.19 -5.87
N PRO A 192 -14.01 -21.85 -4.76
CA PRO A 192 -13.99 -21.22 -3.44
C PRO A 192 -12.61 -20.67 -3.07
N ALA A 193 -11.52 -21.35 -3.44
CA ALA A 193 -10.17 -20.89 -3.21
C ALA A 193 -9.89 -19.59 -3.99
N TRP A 194 -10.29 -19.50 -5.26
CA TRP A 194 -10.17 -18.28 -6.04
C TRP A 194 -10.97 -17.12 -5.42
N GLN A 195 -12.20 -17.37 -5.00
CA GLN A 195 -13.04 -16.34 -4.35
C GLN A 195 -12.43 -15.85 -3.04
N ARG A 196 -11.87 -16.76 -2.24
CA ARG A 196 -11.15 -16.42 -1.01
C ARG A 196 -9.88 -15.62 -1.31
N GLY A 197 -9.11 -16.04 -2.30
CA GLY A 197 -7.90 -15.33 -2.75
C GLY A 197 -8.22 -13.94 -3.30
N ARG A 198 -9.33 -13.79 -4.05
CA ARG A 198 -9.84 -12.50 -4.51
C ARG A 198 -10.10 -11.54 -3.35
N TYR A 199 -10.74 -12.02 -2.28
CA TYR A 199 -11.01 -11.24 -1.09
C TYR A 199 -9.72 -10.85 -0.36
N LEU A 200 -8.82 -11.81 -0.18
CA LEU A 200 -7.53 -11.59 0.48
C LEU A 200 -6.65 -10.59 -0.30
N ALA A 201 -6.53 -10.75 -1.61
CA ALA A 201 -5.63 -9.93 -2.42
C ALA A 201 -6.17 -8.51 -2.69
N ASN A 202 -7.49 -8.35 -2.90
CA ASN A 202 -8.04 -7.03 -3.24
C ASN A 202 -8.53 -6.25 -2.03
N VAL A 203 -8.99 -6.93 -0.98
CA VAL A 203 -9.58 -6.26 0.18
C VAL A 203 -8.59 -6.24 1.34
N LEU A 204 -8.31 -7.38 1.98
CA LEU A 204 -7.49 -7.40 3.19
C LEU A 204 -6.04 -7.03 2.88
N GLY A 205 -5.38 -7.77 2.01
CA GLY A 205 -3.99 -7.51 1.63
C GLY A 205 -3.80 -6.36 0.66
N HIS A 206 -4.88 -5.77 0.14
CA HIS A 206 -4.92 -4.59 -0.74
C HIS A 206 -3.72 -4.49 -1.71
N CYS A 207 -3.32 -5.61 -2.30
CA CYS A 207 -2.14 -5.71 -3.19
C CYS A 207 -2.17 -4.69 -4.33
N GLY A 208 -3.38 -4.32 -4.79
CA GLY A 208 -3.59 -3.29 -5.80
C GLY A 208 -3.04 -1.92 -5.42
N GLU A 209 -2.94 -1.58 -4.13
CA GLU A 209 -2.46 -0.27 -3.69
C GLU A 209 -1.02 0.02 -4.15
N CYS A 210 -0.18 -1.01 -4.24
CA CYS A 210 1.18 -0.92 -4.76
C CYS A 210 1.30 -1.44 -6.20
N HIS A 211 0.51 -2.47 -6.57
CA HIS A 211 0.67 -3.18 -7.84
C HIS A 211 -0.24 -2.67 -8.96
N THR A 212 -1.01 -1.59 -8.75
CA THR A 212 -1.85 -0.96 -9.76
C THR A 212 -1.36 0.46 -10.04
N PRO A 213 -1.26 0.90 -11.30
CA PRO A 213 -0.91 2.27 -11.63
C PRO A 213 -1.86 3.29 -11.00
N ARG A 214 -1.34 4.49 -10.75
CA ARG A 214 -2.08 5.61 -10.19
C ARG A 214 -2.25 6.71 -11.21
N GLY A 215 -3.43 7.33 -11.23
CA GLY A 215 -3.68 8.54 -11.97
C GLY A 215 -3.10 9.78 -11.27
N ILE A 216 -3.36 10.94 -11.87
CA ILE A 216 -2.74 12.22 -11.49
C ILE A 216 -3.19 12.76 -10.11
N VAL A 217 -4.33 12.33 -9.60
CA VAL A 217 -4.84 12.69 -8.27
C VAL A 217 -4.75 11.51 -7.28
N GLY A 218 -3.94 10.49 -7.62
CA GLY A 218 -3.60 9.39 -6.75
C GLY A 218 -4.61 8.22 -6.75
N GLU A 219 -5.64 8.26 -7.58
CA GLU A 219 -6.61 7.17 -7.75
C GLU A 219 -5.98 5.93 -8.40
N MET A 220 -6.47 4.74 -8.09
CA MET A 220 -6.06 3.51 -8.78
C MET A 220 -6.68 3.43 -10.18
N GLU A 221 -5.86 3.14 -11.19
CA GLU A 221 -6.34 2.84 -12.54
C GLU A 221 -6.87 1.39 -12.61
N LEU A 222 -8.09 1.15 -12.15
CA LEU A 222 -8.65 -0.20 -12.00
C LEU A 222 -8.71 -1.02 -13.29
N SER A 223 -8.76 -0.37 -14.46
CA SER A 223 -8.64 -1.02 -15.77
C SER A 223 -7.27 -1.66 -16.01
N ARG A 224 -6.26 -1.26 -15.23
CA ARG A 224 -4.89 -1.76 -15.25
C ARG A 224 -4.50 -2.42 -13.93
N SER A 225 -5.48 -2.98 -13.21
CA SER A 225 -5.25 -3.63 -11.93
C SER A 225 -4.12 -4.65 -12.02
N PHE A 226 -3.21 -4.60 -11.04
CA PHE A 226 -2.08 -5.52 -10.87
C PHE A 226 -1.00 -5.49 -11.97
N THR A 227 -1.04 -4.53 -12.91
CA THR A 227 -0.02 -4.45 -13.99
C THR A 227 1.31 -3.86 -13.53
N GLY A 228 1.46 -3.58 -12.25
CA GLY A 228 2.66 -2.98 -11.67
C GLY A 228 2.63 -1.46 -11.64
N PHE A 229 3.45 -0.87 -10.77
CA PHE A 229 3.55 0.58 -10.62
C PHE A 229 4.92 1.00 -10.10
N ALA A 230 5.39 2.18 -10.53
CA ALA A 230 6.64 2.78 -10.04
C ALA A 230 6.39 3.49 -8.69
N LEU A 231 7.08 3.06 -7.64
CA LEU A 231 7.01 3.60 -6.29
C LEU A 231 8.30 4.37 -5.98
N GLY A 232 8.49 5.51 -6.64
CA GLY A 232 9.70 6.31 -6.49
C GLY A 232 10.96 5.57 -7.00
N ARG A 233 11.83 5.13 -6.09
CA ARG A 233 13.10 4.44 -6.43
C ARG A 233 12.96 2.94 -6.69
N VAL A 234 11.81 2.37 -6.39
CA VAL A 234 11.49 0.95 -6.59
C VAL A 234 10.24 0.83 -7.45
N ALA A 235 9.98 -0.36 -7.97
CA ALA A 235 8.75 -0.64 -8.70
C ALA A 235 8.10 -1.90 -8.14
N ALA A 236 6.80 -1.82 -7.87
CA ALA A 236 5.98 -3.00 -7.66
C ALA A 236 5.77 -3.68 -9.03
N PRO A 237 6.13 -4.97 -9.17
CA PRO A 237 6.04 -5.65 -10.46
C PRO A 237 4.59 -5.95 -10.86
N ASP A 238 4.39 -6.26 -12.14
CA ASP A 238 3.15 -6.83 -12.66
C ASP A 238 2.86 -8.19 -11.99
N ILE A 239 1.75 -8.30 -11.27
CA ILE A 239 1.30 -9.53 -10.61
C ILE A 239 0.02 -10.11 -11.24
N THR A 240 -0.29 -9.68 -12.47
CA THR A 240 -1.34 -10.33 -13.26
C THR A 240 -0.95 -11.79 -13.58
N PRO A 241 -1.94 -12.66 -13.89
CA PRO A 241 -1.64 -14.04 -14.29
C PRO A 241 -0.61 -14.14 -15.41
N THR A 242 -0.71 -13.23 -16.40
CA THR A 242 0.23 -13.18 -17.53
C THR A 242 1.62 -12.71 -17.09
N GLY A 243 1.70 -11.68 -16.28
CA GLY A 243 2.96 -11.15 -15.76
C GLY A 243 3.69 -12.13 -14.85
N LEU A 244 2.96 -12.84 -14.02
CA LEU A 244 3.51 -13.90 -13.16
C LEU A 244 4.00 -15.09 -13.99
N ALA A 245 3.20 -15.58 -14.94
CA ALA A 245 3.57 -16.69 -15.82
C ALA A 245 4.82 -16.36 -16.66
N ALA A 246 4.92 -15.14 -17.21
CA ALA A 246 6.08 -14.70 -17.99
C ALA A 246 7.40 -14.72 -17.17
N ARG A 247 7.32 -14.57 -15.85
CA ARG A 247 8.47 -14.62 -14.93
C ARG A 247 8.65 -15.99 -14.28
N GLY A 248 7.89 -17.01 -14.69
CA GLY A 248 8.02 -18.38 -14.20
C GLY A 248 7.52 -18.60 -12.77
N TRP A 249 6.59 -17.77 -12.28
CA TRP A 249 5.96 -17.98 -10.98
C TRP A 249 4.99 -19.15 -11.05
N THR A 250 5.07 -20.00 -10.04
CA THR A 250 4.15 -21.12 -9.79
C THR A 250 3.41 -20.86 -8.48
N ALA A 251 2.33 -21.59 -8.21
CA ALA A 251 1.61 -21.49 -6.95
C ALA A 251 2.54 -21.75 -5.75
N ALA A 252 3.34 -22.82 -5.79
CA ALA A 252 4.30 -23.13 -4.74
C ALA A 252 5.35 -22.03 -4.54
N ALA A 253 5.81 -21.39 -5.63
CA ALA A 253 6.76 -20.28 -5.53
C ALA A 253 6.11 -19.02 -4.90
N LEU A 254 4.85 -18.71 -5.25
CA LEU A 254 4.11 -17.60 -4.65
C LEU A 254 3.84 -17.85 -3.16
N VAL A 255 3.39 -19.04 -2.79
CA VAL A 255 3.19 -19.43 -1.39
C VAL A 255 4.50 -19.30 -0.60
N ALA A 256 5.62 -19.79 -1.15
CA ALA A 256 6.92 -19.66 -0.51
C ALA A 256 7.35 -18.19 -0.37
N PHE A 257 7.13 -17.37 -1.39
CA PHE A 257 7.46 -15.94 -1.36
C PHE A 257 6.59 -15.19 -0.36
N LEU A 258 5.28 -15.33 -0.42
CA LEU A 258 4.34 -14.65 0.49
C LEU A 258 4.51 -15.10 1.95
N GLY A 259 4.85 -16.37 2.17
CA GLY A 259 5.04 -16.89 3.53
C GLY A 259 6.42 -16.63 4.14
N ARG A 260 7.46 -16.40 3.32
CA ARG A 260 8.85 -16.32 3.80
C ARG A 260 9.68 -15.18 3.20
N GLY A 261 9.17 -14.47 2.23
CA GLY A 261 9.88 -13.40 1.54
C GLY A 261 10.92 -13.86 0.53
N LEU A 262 10.97 -15.16 0.23
CA LEU A 262 12.00 -15.74 -0.63
C LEU A 262 11.43 -16.84 -1.52
N ALA A 263 11.73 -16.76 -2.82
CA ALA A 263 11.49 -17.81 -3.79
C ALA A 263 12.62 -17.82 -4.82
N ARG A 264 12.65 -18.83 -5.70
CA ARG A 264 13.64 -18.90 -6.78
C ARG A 264 13.59 -17.69 -7.71
N GLN A 265 12.41 -17.06 -7.86
CA GLN A 265 12.16 -15.92 -8.73
C GLN A 265 12.63 -14.60 -8.14
N GLY A 266 12.88 -14.53 -6.84
CA GLY A 266 13.37 -13.33 -6.17
C GLY A 266 13.15 -13.33 -4.66
N SER A 267 13.61 -12.26 -4.03
CA SER A 267 13.41 -11.96 -2.62
C SER A 267 12.59 -10.68 -2.44
N ALA A 268 11.87 -10.60 -1.33
CA ALA A 268 11.18 -9.39 -0.93
C ALA A 268 12.17 -8.35 -0.40
N PHE A 269 11.97 -7.11 -0.77
CA PHE A 269 12.75 -5.96 -0.28
C PHE A 269 11.83 -4.72 -0.18
N SER A 270 12.33 -3.66 0.47
CA SER A 270 11.57 -2.42 0.70
C SER A 270 10.21 -2.72 1.35
N ASP A 271 9.15 -2.04 0.93
CA ASP A 271 7.81 -2.14 1.50
C ASP A 271 7.23 -3.56 1.42
N MET A 272 7.52 -4.29 0.33
CA MET A 272 7.07 -5.68 0.20
C MET A 272 7.65 -6.59 1.28
N HIS A 273 8.86 -6.29 1.79
CA HIS A 273 9.42 -7.02 2.93
C HIS A 273 8.58 -6.79 4.20
N ALA A 274 8.17 -5.55 4.47
CA ALA A 274 7.30 -5.23 5.60
C ALA A 274 5.94 -5.94 5.49
N VAL A 275 5.31 -5.90 4.30
CA VAL A 275 4.05 -6.63 4.02
C VAL A 275 4.18 -8.12 4.34
N ILE A 276 5.28 -8.76 3.92
CA ILE A 276 5.47 -10.18 4.22
C ILE A 276 5.69 -10.41 5.70
N MET A 277 6.57 -9.63 6.33
CA MET A 277 6.95 -9.84 7.73
C MET A 277 5.84 -9.53 8.72
N LEU A 278 4.95 -8.61 8.40
CA LEU A 278 3.90 -8.15 9.31
C LEU A 278 2.50 -8.70 8.94
N SER A 279 2.29 -9.11 7.68
CA SER A 279 1.00 -9.59 7.18
C SER A 279 1.08 -11.03 6.64
N THR A 280 1.54 -11.21 5.42
CA THR A 280 1.27 -12.46 4.68
C THR A 280 1.91 -13.70 5.27
N ARG A 281 3.03 -13.60 5.98
CA ARG A 281 3.63 -14.71 6.71
C ARG A 281 2.74 -15.30 7.83
N ASN A 282 1.78 -14.51 8.30
CA ASN A 282 0.84 -14.88 9.36
C ASN A 282 -0.42 -15.56 8.80
N LEU A 283 -0.56 -15.61 7.48
CA LEU A 283 -1.66 -16.30 6.84
C LEU A 283 -1.53 -17.81 6.93
N THR A 284 -2.66 -18.49 6.99
CA THR A 284 -2.69 -19.96 6.91
C THR A 284 -2.20 -20.43 5.54
N ALA A 285 -1.71 -21.66 5.47
CA ALA A 285 -1.31 -22.26 4.19
C ALA A 285 -2.47 -22.23 3.18
N ALA A 286 -3.71 -22.50 3.63
CA ALA A 286 -4.89 -22.47 2.78
C ALA A 286 -5.17 -21.05 2.22
N ASP A 287 -4.96 -19.99 3.01
CA ASP A 287 -5.14 -18.61 2.55
C ASP A 287 -4.00 -18.16 1.64
N LEU A 288 -2.77 -18.61 1.86
CA LEU A 288 -1.66 -18.38 0.93
C LEU A 288 -1.91 -19.07 -0.42
N ASP A 289 -2.38 -20.33 -0.40
CA ASP A 289 -2.77 -21.05 -1.61
C ASP A 289 -3.94 -20.36 -2.33
N ALA A 290 -4.91 -19.84 -1.58
CA ALA A 290 -6.02 -19.08 -2.14
C ALA A 290 -5.55 -17.81 -2.86
N VAL A 291 -4.63 -17.03 -2.24
CA VAL A 291 -4.03 -15.84 -2.88
C VAL A 291 -3.26 -16.25 -4.14
N ALA A 292 -2.46 -17.31 -4.09
CA ALA A 292 -1.74 -17.82 -5.25
C ALA A 292 -2.69 -18.26 -6.38
N THR A 293 -3.78 -18.95 -6.03
CA THR A 293 -4.84 -19.37 -6.97
C THR A 293 -5.49 -18.17 -7.64
N TYR A 294 -5.79 -17.11 -6.87
CA TYR A 294 -6.38 -15.91 -7.44
C TYR A 294 -5.42 -15.20 -8.39
N LEU A 295 -4.18 -14.96 -7.97
CA LEU A 295 -3.18 -14.24 -8.76
C LEU A 295 -2.74 -14.98 -10.02
N LEU A 296 -2.74 -16.31 -10.02
CA LEU A 296 -2.40 -17.12 -11.20
C LEU A 296 -3.62 -17.45 -12.08
N GLY A 297 -4.84 -17.28 -11.55
CA GLY A 297 -6.09 -17.74 -12.13
C GLY A 297 -6.42 -19.19 -11.76
N ASP A 298 -7.72 -19.54 -11.77
CA ASP A 298 -8.22 -20.88 -11.39
C ASP A 298 -7.63 -22.04 -12.23
N SER A 299 -7.16 -21.73 -13.41
CA SER A 299 -6.47 -22.65 -14.31
C SER A 299 -5.15 -22.03 -14.72
N PRO A 300 -4.10 -22.13 -13.88
CA PRO A 300 -2.81 -21.54 -14.20
C PRO A 300 -2.27 -22.16 -15.50
N ARG A 301 -1.98 -21.30 -16.48
CA ARG A 301 -1.36 -21.75 -17.72
C ARG A 301 -0.03 -22.40 -17.40
N PRO A 302 0.30 -23.59 -17.95
CA PRO A 302 1.60 -24.19 -17.78
C PRO A 302 2.68 -23.19 -18.19
N TRP A 303 3.70 -23.02 -17.34
CA TRP A 303 4.82 -22.17 -17.65
C TRP A 303 5.47 -22.62 -18.97
N GLN A 304 5.35 -21.81 -20.01
CA GLN A 304 6.10 -22.00 -21.24
C GLN A 304 7.43 -21.26 -21.07
N ARG A 305 8.53 -22.01 -21.18
CA ARG A 305 9.86 -21.41 -21.18
C ARG A 305 9.86 -20.22 -22.16
N PRO A 306 10.22 -19.00 -21.75
CA PRO A 306 10.29 -17.88 -22.67
C PRO A 306 11.19 -18.31 -23.84
N ILE A 307 10.68 -18.20 -25.06
CA ILE A 307 11.52 -18.33 -26.23
C ILE A 307 12.58 -17.24 -26.06
N ARG A 308 13.84 -17.68 -25.88
CA ARG A 308 14.97 -16.76 -25.74
C ARG A 308 14.94 -15.90 -27.00
N ARG A 309 14.36 -14.70 -26.93
CA ARG A 309 14.61 -13.72 -27.97
C ARG A 309 16.10 -13.50 -27.92
N THR A 310 16.80 -14.01 -28.93
CA THR A 310 18.19 -13.67 -29.14
C THR A 310 18.23 -12.16 -29.24
N SER A 311 18.87 -11.53 -28.25
CA SER A 311 19.09 -10.09 -28.29
C SER A 311 19.74 -9.75 -29.65
N PRO A 312 19.27 -8.72 -30.34
CA PRO A 312 19.96 -8.26 -31.55
C PRO A 312 21.44 -7.93 -31.32
N TRP A 313 21.83 -7.76 -30.07
CA TRP A 313 23.18 -7.44 -29.62
C TRP A 313 24.11 -8.65 -29.44
N THR A 314 23.64 -9.89 -29.64
CA THR A 314 24.48 -11.09 -29.53
C THR A 314 25.08 -11.56 -30.87
N GLN A 315 24.87 -10.81 -31.96
CA GLN A 315 25.60 -11.02 -33.19
C GLN A 315 26.77 -10.01 -33.29
N THR A 316 27.81 -10.23 -32.49
CA THR A 316 29.12 -9.65 -32.80
C THR A 316 29.73 -10.51 -33.93
N PRO A 317 30.09 -9.94 -35.06
CA PRO A 317 30.89 -10.66 -36.05
C PRO A 317 32.22 -11.06 -35.39
N ARG A 318 32.59 -12.31 -35.54
CA ARG A 318 33.95 -12.76 -35.19
C ARG A 318 34.94 -12.01 -36.10
N GLY A 319 35.80 -11.20 -35.47
CA GLY A 319 36.92 -10.57 -36.14
C GLY A 319 36.86 -9.05 -36.17
N GLY A 320 37.34 -8.43 -35.10
CA GLY A 320 37.61 -7.00 -35.06
C GLY A 320 37.92 -6.57 -33.62
N SER A 321 39.18 -6.31 -33.33
CA SER A 321 39.63 -5.70 -32.10
C SER A 321 39.10 -4.28 -32.02
N THR A 322 38.02 -4.05 -31.25
CA THR A 322 37.51 -2.73 -30.91
C THR A 322 37.93 -2.39 -29.51
N THR A 323 38.94 -1.54 -29.44
CA THR A 323 39.33 -0.82 -28.18
C THR A 323 38.16 0.08 -27.77
N TRP A 324 37.52 -0.23 -26.66
CA TRP A 324 36.57 0.67 -26.03
C TRP A 324 37.28 1.88 -25.43
N ARG A 325 37.11 3.04 -26.01
CA ARG A 325 37.41 4.32 -25.37
C ARG A 325 36.27 4.65 -24.42
N CYS A 326 36.51 4.57 -23.12
CA CYS A 326 35.64 5.18 -22.13
C CYS A 326 35.70 6.71 -22.28
N ALA A 327 34.69 7.34 -22.82
CA ALA A 327 34.51 8.79 -22.74
C ALA A 327 33.98 9.13 -21.33
N LEU A 328 34.91 9.39 -20.42
CA LEU A 328 34.61 10.08 -19.17
C LEU A 328 34.78 11.58 -19.43
N ALA A 329 33.67 12.31 -19.35
CA ALA A 329 33.69 13.77 -19.25
C ALA A 329 34.41 14.17 -17.99
N ALA A 330 35.48 14.92 -18.14
CA ALA A 330 36.31 15.40 -17.06
C ALA A 330 35.64 16.57 -16.33
N THR A 331 35.48 16.44 -15.02
CA THR A 331 35.64 17.57 -14.09
C THR A 331 36.47 17.10 -12.93
N ALA A 332 37.70 17.62 -12.98
CA ALA A 332 38.68 17.92 -11.96
C ALA A 332 38.84 17.03 -10.70
N SER A 333 40.01 16.60 -10.61
CA SER A 333 41.03 16.47 -9.57
C SER A 333 41.29 15.06 -9.05
N LYS A 334 42.50 14.61 -9.39
CA LYS A 334 43.34 13.60 -8.70
C LYS A 334 42.66 12.27 -8.33
N ALA A 335 42.70 11.30 -9.24
CA ALA A 335 42.65 9.91 -8.88
C ALA A 335 43.67 9.13 -9.70
N THR A 336 44.53 8.47 -8.99
CA THR A 336 45.52 7.49 -9.39
C THR A 336 44.91 6.36 -10.24
N ALA A 337 45.68 5.93 -11.23
CA ALA A 337 45.38 4.91 -12.20
C ALA A 337 44.78 3.62 -11.59
N CYS A 338 43.69 3.14 -12.23
CA CYS A 338 43.12 1.81 -11.98
C CYS A 338 43.89 0.79 -12.86
N PRO A 339 44.53 -0.23 -12.30
CA PRO A 339 45.19 -1.26 -13.09
C PRO A 339 44.16 -2.27 -13.66
N THR A 340 44.27 -2.46 -14.95
CA THR A 340 43.57 -3.51 -15.70
C THR A 340 44.14 -4.89 -15.33
N ARG A 341 43.49 -5.63 -14.45
CA ARG A 341 43.48 -7.09 -14.42
C ARG A 341 42.52 -7.62 -13.39
N TRP A 342 41.34 -8.04 -13.85
CA TRP A 342 40.51 -8.98 -13.14
C TRP A 342 40.95 -10.40 -13.51
N SER A 343 41.82 -10.98 -12.73
CA SER A 343 42.00 -12.44 -12.69
C SER A 343 42.53 -12.82 -11.31
N ARG A 344 41.74 -13.65 -10.63
CA ARG A 344 42.05 -14.39 -9.41
C ARG A 344 42.02 -13.58 -8.09
N CYS A 345 40.87 -13.61 -7.44
CA CYS A 345 40.78 -13.71 -6.00
C CYS A 345 39.85 -14.88 -5.67
N ALA A 346 40.37 -16.08 -5.72
CA ALA A 346 39.88 -17.19 -4.94
C ALA A 346 40.99 -17.49 -3.93
N THR A 347 40.57 -17.66 -2.68
CA THR A 347 41.29 -18.20 -1.51
C THR A 347 42.03 -17.21 -0.62
N THR A 348 41.47 -17.09 0.58
CA THR A 348 42.12 -16.98 1.92
C THR A 348 42.97 -15.75 2.24
N ALA A 349 42.36 -14.75 2.92
CA ALA A 349 42.84 -14.19 4.19
C ALA A 349 42.00 -12.94 4.57
N PRO A 350 41.75 -12.65 5.85
CA PRO A 350 40.91 -11.52 6.27
C PRO A 350 41.68 -10.21 6.15
N CYS A 351 41.02 -9.18 5.60
CA CYS A 351 41.53 -7.81 5.63
C CYS A 351 41.48 -7.28 7.06
N ALA A 352 42.64 -7.03 7.63
CA ALA A 352 42.83 -6.31 8.89
C ALA A 352 42.42 -4.83 8.73
N SER A 353 41.64 -4.33 9.66
CA SER A 353 41.31 -2.92 9.81
C SER A 353 42.55 -2.09 10.19
N PRO A 354 42.75 -0.87 9.67
CA PRO A 354 43.79 0.00 10.17
C PRO A 354 43.35 0.60 11.51
N THR A 355 44.15 0.36 12.54
CA THR A 355 44.15 1.04 13.84
C THR A 355 44.43 2.54 13.67
N ARG A 356 43.60 3.36 14.32
CA ARG A 356 43.90 4.76 14.59
C ARG A 356 45.15 4.85 15.45
N ALA A 357 46.11 5.63 15.02
CA ALA A 357 47.14 6.20 15.90
C ALA A 357 46.75 7.63 16.28
N THR A 358 46.87 7.89 17.56
CA THR A 358 46.78 9.12 18.37
C THR A 358 46.79 10.47 17.64
#